data_5d8f8cd03f213cada76dc3b1a2993c69
#
_entry.id   5d8f8cd03f213cada76dc3b1a2993c69
#
_cell.length_a   1.000
_cell.length_b   1.000
_cell.length_c   1.000
_cell.angle_alpha   90.00
_cell.angle_beta   90.00
_cell.angle_gamma   90.00
#
_symmetry.space_group_name_H-M   'P 1'
#
loop_
_entity.id
_entity.type
_entity.pdbx_description
1 polymer ?
#
loop_
_entity_poly.entity_id
_entity_poly.type
_entity_poly.pdbx_seq_one_letter_code
_entity_poly.pdbx_strand_id
1 'polypeptide(L)'
;HHLIDILDPNEQYSLAEHLKAARQAVVEIISRGNLPIIVGGSGQYVWALLEGWNVPEIEPDPDLRAELESIIESRGIEYLAEQLNETAPEIANRTDLSNPRRVVRAMERVTHDAHNSITLQNKPDDPPYDSLVIGLTVDRKILHKRVIKRIEYMKHKG
;
A
#
# COMPACT_ATOMS: atom_id res chain seq x y z
N HIS A 1 -2.17 19.79 -10.66
CA HIS A 1 -1.61 18.54 -10.11
C HIS A 1 -2.05 18.42 -8.66
N HIS A 2 -2.33 17.17 -8.24
CA HIS A 2 -2.75 16.82 -6.89
C HIS A 2 -1.81 15.76 -6.32
N LEU A 3 -1.70 15.67 -5.01
CA LEU A 3 -0.91 14.68 -4.27
C LEU A 3 0.59 14.68 -4.63
N ILE A 4 1.12 15.83 -4.92
CA ILE A 4 2.56 16.06 -5.12
C ILE A 4 3.03 16.96 -4.00
N ASP A 5 4.17 16.62 -3.39
CA ASP A 5 4.82 17.42 -2.35
C ASP A 5 3.91 17.69 -1.13
N ILE A 6 3.24 16.62 -0.69
CA ILE A 6 2.25 16.67 0.40
C ILE A 6 2.80 16.26 1.76
N LEU A 7 4.02 15.71 1.78
CA LEU A 7 4.69 15.21 2.99
C LEU A 7 6.20 15.45 2.91
N ASP A 8 6.82 15.58 4.06
CA ASP A 8 8.27 15.58 4.16
C ASP A 8 8.85 14.15 3.98
N PRO A 9 10.11 14.00 3.53
CA PRO A 9 10.69 12.68 3.24
C PRO A 9 10.78 11.72 4.43
N ASN A 10 10.72 12.22 5.66
CA ASN A 10 10.73 11.46 6.91
C ASN A 10 9.34 11.09 7.43
N GLU A 11 8.29 11.57 6.78
CA GLU A 11 6.91 11.24 7.14
C GLU A 11 6.46 9.94 6.48
N GLN A 12 5.60 9.20 7.19
CA GLN A 12 5.01 7.97 6.65
C GLN A 12 3.72 8.31 5.91
N TYR A 13 3.46 7.56 4.83
CA TYR A 13 2.25 7.70 4.04
C TYR A 13 1.64 6.33 3.74
N SER A 14 0.49 6.10 4.30
CA SER A 14 -0.22 4.83 4.17
C SER A 14 -1.10 4.79 2.91
N LEU A 15 -1.49 3.58 2.50
CA LEU A 15 -2.48 3.41 1.43
C LEU A 15 -3.84 4.00 1.80
N ALA A 16 -4.24 3.93 3.07
CA ALA A 16 -5.51 4.50 3.55
C ALA A 16 -5.54 6.03 3.41
N GLU A 17 -4.47 6.71 3.85
CA GLU A 17 -4.31 8.16 3.69
C GLU A 17 -4.30 8.56 2.21
N HIS A 18 -3.58 7.79 1.38
CA HIS A 18 -3.59 8.02 -0.07
C HIS A 18 -5.00 7.94 -0.65
N LEU A 19 -5.76 6.90 -0.32
CA LEU A 19 -7.10 6.71 -0.85
C LEU A 19 -8.04 7.84 -0.42
N LYS A 20 -7.94 8.29 0.83
CA LYS A 20 -8.72 9.41 1.36
C LYS A 20 -8.44 10.69 0.58
N ALA A 21 -7.16 11.06 0.44
CA ALA A 21 -6.75 12.25 -0.28
C ALA A 21 -7.05 12.18 -1.79
N ALA A 22 -6.84 11.00 -2.40
CA ALA A 22 -7.09 10.80 -3.83
C ALA A 22 -8.60 10.87 -4.16
N ARG A 23 -9.46 10.26 -3.33
CA ARG A 23 -10.93 10.34 -3.51
C ARG A 23 -11.42 11.77 -3.39
N GLN A 24 -10.92 12.53 -2.41
CA GLN A 24 -11.24 13.93 -2.28
C GLN A 24 -10.82 14.73 -3.53
N ALA A 25 -9.60 14.55 -4.01
CA ALA A 25 -9.11 15.20 -5.23
C ALA A 25 -9.97 14.87 -6.47
N VAL A 26 -10.38 13.60 -6.62
CA VAL A 26 -11.29 13.18 -7.71
C VAL A 26 -12.63 13.94 -7.62
N VAL A 27 -13.26 13.99 -6.44
CA VAL A 27 -14.51 14.71 -6.24
C VAL A 27 -14.35 16.21 -6.57
N GLU A 28 -13.29 16.84 -6.13
CA GLU A 28 -13.02 18.26 -6.40
C GLU A 28 -12.77 18.53 -7.89
N ILE A 29 -12.07 17.64 -8.61
CA ILE A 29 -11.85 17.78 -10.06
C ILE A 29 -13.17 17.67 -10.82
N ILE A 30 -13.99 16.68 -10.48
CA ILE A 30 -15.30 16.46 -11.10
C ILE A 30 -16.24 17.63 -10.82
N SER A 31 -16.26 18.17 -9.60
CA SER A 31 -17.12 19.30 -9.23
C SER A 31 -16.83 20.58 -10.04
N ARG A 32 -15.61 20.70 -10.55
CA ARG A 32 -15.19 21.77 -11.47
C ARG A 32 -15.48 21.47 -12.96
N GLY A 33 -16.16 20.36 -13.26
CA GLY A 33 -16.46 19.93 -14.62
C GLY A 33 -15.24 19.38 -15.39
N ASN A 34 -14.17 18.98 -14.71
CA ASN A 34 -12.96 18.45 -15.31
C ASN A 34 -12.89 16.92 -15.18
N LEU A 35 -12.14 16.28 -16.10
CA LEU A 35 -11.87 14.86 -16.05
C LEU A 35 -10.66 14.56 -15.14
N PRO A 36 -10.80 13.73 -14.10
CA PRO A 36 -9.65 13.28 -13.30
C PRO A 36 -8.75 12.38 -14.13
N ILE A 37 -7.44 12.65 -14.12
CA ILE A 37 -6.44 11.79 -14.76
C ILE A 37 -5.47 11.34 -13.69
N ILE A 38 -5.41 10.01 -13.47
CA ILE A 38 -4.51 9.37 -12.52
C ILE A 38 -3.26 8.93 -13.28
N VAL A 39 -2.08 9.38 -12.83
CA VAL A 39 -0.79 9.04 -13.43
C VAL A 39 0.11 8.42 -12.37
N GLY A 40 0.59 7.22 -12.60
CA GLY A 40 1.49 6.57 -11.66
C GLY A 40 1.90 5.15 -12.07
N GLY A 41 2.84 4.58 -11.31
CA GLY A 41 3.36 3.23 -11.53
C GLY A 41 3.18 2.30 -10.33
N SER A 42 2.72 2.81 -9.18
CA SER A 42 2.44 2.00 -7.99
C SER A 42 1.08 1.34 -8.12
N GLY A 43 1.05 0.13 -8.69
CA GLY A 43 -0.19 -0.58 -9.00
C GLY A 43 -1.14 -0.67 -7.80
N GLN A 44 -0.62 -0.92 -6.60
CA GLN A 44 -1.45 -0.99 -5.38
C GLN A 44 -2.26 0.28 -5.13
N TYR A 45 -1.65 1.47 -5.30
CA TYR A 45 -2.35 2.75 -5.10
C TYR A 45 -3.41 3.00 -6.19
N VAL A 46 -3.03 2.75 -7.44
CA VAL A 46 -3.93 2.98 -8.59
C VAL A 46 -5.13 2.04 -8.52
N TRP A 47 -4.90 0.73 -8.37
CA TRP A 47 -5.99 -0.24 -8.33
C TRP A 47 -6.88 -0.08 -7.10
N ALA A 48 -6.31 0.22 -5.93
CA ALA A 48 -7.10 0.45 -4.72
C ALA A 48 -8.07 1.63 -4.88
N LEU A 49 -7.67 2.68 -5.61
CA LEU A 49 -8.53 3.81 -5.90
C LEU A 49 -9.60 3.45 -6.93
N LEU A 50 -9.21 2.87 -8.08
CA LEU A 50 -10.12 2.53 -9.17
C LEU A 50 -11.14 1.46 -8.79
N GLU A 51 -10.72 0.47 -8.03
CA GLU A 51 -11.58 -0.61 -7.55
C GLU A 51 -12.31 -0.29 -6.24
N GLY A 52 -12.07 0.88 -5.65
CA GLY A 52 -12.78 1.33 -4.47
C GLY A 52 -12.45 0.57 -3.19
N TRP A 53 -11.20 0.09 -3.04
CA TRP A 53 -10.83 -0.71 -1.86
C TRP A 53 -11.12 0.03 -0.56
N ASN A 54 -11.73 -0.69 0.38
CA ASN A 54 -11.84 -0.25 1.74
C ASN A 54 -10.61 -0.73 2.52
N VAL A 55 -9.73 0.18 2.87
CA VAL A 55 -8.48 -0.10 3.59
C VAL A 55 -8.62 0.47 4.99
N PRO A 56 -8.56 -0.35 6.05
CA PRO A 56 -8.62 0.13 7.41
C PRO A 56 -7.48 1.10 7.73
N GLU A 57 -7.81 2.20 8.39
CA GLU A 57 -6.82 3.14 8.96
C GLU A 57 -6.30 2.54 10.29
N ILE A 58 -5.33 1.63 10.19
CA ILE A 58 -4.65 1.08 11.36
C ILE A 58 -3.32 1.82 11.50
N GLU A 59 -3.19 2.60 12.55
CA GLU A 59 -1.94 3.29 12.87
C GLU A 59 -0.83 2.26 13.11
N PRO A 60 0.40 2.55 12.63
CA PRO A 60 1.54 1.73 12.95
C PRO A 60 1.82 1.73 14.45
N ASP A 61 2.06 0.56 15.01
CA ASP A 61 2.52 0.39 16.39
C ASP A 61 4.03 0.09 16.38
N PRO A 62 4.89 1.10 16.63
CA PRO A 62 6.34 0.93 16.59
C PRO A 62 6.86 -0.05 17.64
N ASP A 63 6.23 -0.08 18.81
CA ASP A 63 6.67 -0.92 19.93
C ASP A 63 6.36 -2.38 19.63
N LEU A 64 5.14 -2.68 19.17
CA LEU A 64 4.74 -4.00 18.71
C LEU A 64 5.60 -4.48 17.53
N ARG A 65 5.94 -3.59 16.59
CA ARG A 65 6.82 -3.96 15.47
C ARG A 65 8.21 -4.34 15.94
N ALA A 66 8.81 -3.56 16.84
CA ALA A 66 10.12 -3.86 17.38
C ALA A 66 10.12 -5.21 18.13
N GLU A 67 9.06 -5.51 18.88
CA GLU A 67 8.90 -6.80 19.53
C GLU A 67 8.82 -7.95 18.51
N LEU A 68 7.96 -7.82 17.49
CA LEU A 68 7.79 -8.85 16.46
C LEU A 68 9.05 -9.05 15.61
N GLU A 69 9.79 -7.98 15.30
CA GLU A 69 11.08 -8.05 14.61
C GLU A 69 12.13 -8.77 15.47
N SER A 70 12.19 -8.51 16.77
CA SER A 70 13.06 -9.23 17.72
C SER A 70 12.72 -10.71 17.81
N ILE A 71 11.44 -11.07 17.73
CA ILE A 71 11.00 -12.48 17.68
C ILE A 71 11.48 -13.13 16.38
N ILE A 72 11.38 -12.44 15.23
CA ILE A 72 11.90 -12.95 13.97
C ILE A 72 13.41 -13.20 14.03
N GLU A 73 14.17 -12.26 14.62
CA GLU A 73 15.63 -12.40 14.76
C GLU A 73 16.03 -13.58 15.66
N SER A 74 15.26 -13.84 16.72
CA SER A 74 15.60 -14.88 17.71
C SER A 74 15.04 -16.26 17.40
N ARG A 75 13.87 -16.35 16.75
CA ARG A 75 13.12 -17.61 16.52
C ARG A 75 12.84 -17.93 15.07
N GLY A 76 13.12 -17.01 14.16
CA GLY A 76 12.80 -17.14 12.74
C GLY A 76 11.38 -16.66 12.41
N ILE A 77 11.15 -16.42 11.13
CA ILE A 77 9.84 -15.98 10.61
C ILE A 77 8.79 -17.08 10.74
N GLU A 78 9.19 -18.33 10.65
CA GLU A 78 8.32 -19.50 10.71
C GLU A 78 7.53 -19.53 12.02
N TYR A 79 8.15 -19.12 13.12
CA TYR A 79 7.49 -19.04 14.43
C TYR A 79 6.31 -18.06 14.43
N LEU A 80 6.51 -16.85 13.89
CA LEU A 80 5.41 -15.87 13.78
C LEU A 80 4.36 -16.29 12.74
N ALA A 81 4.76 -16.93 11.67
CA ALA A 81 3.84 -17.45 10.66
C ALA A 81 2.92 -18.54 11.26
N GLU A 82 3.46 -19.39 12.12
CA GLU A 82 2.70 -20.43 12.85
C GLU A 82 1.70 -19.79 13.83
N GLN A 83 2.15 -18.82 14.63
CA GLN A 83 1.28 -18.06 15.52
C GLN A 83 0.15 -17.31 14.76
N LEU A 84 0.47 -16.70 13.63
CA LEU A 84 -0.54 -16.05 12.79
C LEU A 84 -1.56 -17.06 12.27
N ASN A 85 -1.11 -18.25 11.87
CA ASN A 85 -1.98 -19.30 11.38
C ASN A 85 -2.90 -19.89 12.49
N GLU A 86 -2.40 -19.98 13.72
CA GLU A 86 -3.18 -20.42 14.88
C GLU A 86 -4.23 -19.36 15.30
N THR A 87 -3.86 -18.09 15.27
CA THR A 87 -4.70 -17.00 15.78
C THR A 87 -5.70 -16.51 14.75
N ALA A 88 -5.27 -16.42 13.47
CA ALA A 88 -6.06 -15.86 12.38
C ALA A 88 -5.78 -16.59 11.04
N PRO A 89 -6.23 -17.84 10.88
CA PRO A 89 -5.95 -18.67 9.71
C PRO A 89 -6.41 -18.06 8.40
N GLU A 90 -7.49 -17.30 8.38
CA GLU A 90 -7.96 -16.61 7.17
C GLU A 90 -7.00 -15.51 6.69
N ILE A 91 -6.36 -14.80 7.63
CA ILE A 91 -5.33 -13.79 7.33
C ILE A 91 -4.05 -14.48 6.90
N ALA A 92 -3.64 -15.55 7.60
CA ALA A 92 -2.46 -16.31 7.24
C ALA A 92 -2.52 -16.86 5.81
N ASN A 93 -3.66 -17.42 5.40
CA ASN A 93 -3.89 -17.95 4.06
C ASN A 93 -3.78 -16.90 2.93
N ARG A 94 -3.95 -15.62 3.26
CA ARG A 94 -3.85 -14.49 2.32
C ARG A 94 -2.54 -13.72 2.43
N THR A 95 -1.68 -14.10 3.38
CA THR A 95 -0.41 -13.46 3.66
C THR A 95 0.73 -14.28 3.06
N ASP A 96 1.68 -13.62 2.41
CA ASP A 96 2.93 -14.25 2.03
C ASP A 96 3.78 -14.44 3.30
N LEU A 97 3.72 -15.63 3.86
CA LEU A 97 4.36 -15.98 5.13
C LEU A 97 5.89 -16.04 5.03
N SER A 98 6.47 -16.01 3.83
CA SER A 98 7.90 -15.91 3.62
C SER A 98 8.45 -14.48 3.73
N ASN A 99 7.57 -13.48 3.76
CA ASN A 99 7.95 -12.07 3.80
C ASN A 99 7.77 -11.49 5.22
N PRO A 100 8.86 -11.19 5.94
CA PRO A 100 8.81 -10.70 7.32
C PRO A 100 7.91 -9.47 7.50
N ARG A 101 8.01 -8.50 6.59
CA ARG A 101 7.18 -7.28 6.66
C ARG A 101 5.68 -7.56 6.53
N ARG A 102 5.31 -8.56 5.72
CA ARG A 102 3.90 -8.95 5.56
C ARG A 102 3.38 -9.70 6.78
N VAL A 103 4.21 -10.56 7.37
CA VAL A 103 3.85 -11.29 8.60
C VAL A 103 3.68 -10.30 9.76
N VAL A 104 4.66 -9.39 9.98
CA VAL A 104 4.57 -8.35 11.01
C VAL A 104 3.30 -7.51 10.82
N ARG A 105 3.03 -7.05 9.59
CA ARG A 105 1.81 -6.25 9.32
C ARG A 105 0.52 -7.03 9.54
N ALA A 106 0.51 -8.32 9.26
CA ALA A 106 -0.63 -9.19 9.53
C ALA A 106 -0.85 -9.37 11.04
N MET A 107 0.21 -9.56 11.81
CA MET A 107 0.17 -9.65 13.28
C MET A 107 -0.31 -8.34 13.91
N GLU A 108 0.18 -7.17 13.48
CA GLU A 108 -0.35 -5.87 13.92
C GLU A 108 -1.86 -5.78 13.74
N ARG A 109 -2.35 -6.17 12.57
CA ARG A 109 -3.78 -6.14 12.27
C ARG A 109 -4.57 -7.05 13.20
N VAL A 110 -4.10 -8.27 13.42
CA VAL A 110 -4.76 -9.22 14.32
C VAL A 110 -4.80 -8.69 15.75
N THR A 111 -3.71 -8.06 16.21
CA THR A 111 -3.63 -7.50 17.57
C THR A 111 -4.56 -6.31 17.73
N HIS A 112 -4.64 -5.42 16.74
CA HIS A 112 -5.55 -4.27 16.78
C HIS A 112 -7.02 -4.66 16.57
N ASP A 113 -7.29 -5.66 15.73
CA ASP A 113 -8.64 -6.12 15.41
C ASP A 113 -9.22 -7.09 16.45
N ALA A 114 -8.45 -7.52 17.45
CA ALA A 114 -8.95 -8.32 18.57
C ALA A 114 -10.10 -7.62 19.32
N HIS A 115 -10.31 -6.32 19.11
CA HIS A 115 -11.40 -5.52 19.68
C HIS A 115 -12.45 -5.08 18.66
N ASN A 116 -12.18 -5.19 17.35
CA ASN A 116 -13.12 -4.83 16.28
C ASN A 116 -13.05 -5.88 15.17
N SER A 117 -14.21 -6.37 14.75
CA SER A 117 -14.37 -7.36 13.66
C SER A 117 -13.39 -7.13 12.51
N ILE A 118 -12.56 -8.12 12.23
CA ILE A 118 -11.51 -8.09 11.19
C ILE A 118 -12.11 -7.58 9.87
N THR A 119 -11.91 -6.31 9.60
CA THR A 119 -12.29 -5.74 8.32
C THR A 119 -11.18 -6.09 7.33
N LEU A 120 -11.32 -7.24 6.70
CA LEU A 120 -10.48 -7.59 5.55
C LEU A 120 -10.60 -6.48 4.51
N GLN A 121 -9.53 -6.20 3.77
CA GLN A 121 -9.61 -5.33 2.61
C GLN A 121 -10.75 -5.81 1.72
N ASN A 122 -11.86 -5.08 1.74
CA ASN A 122 -13.03 -5.39 0.94
C ASN A 122 -13.00 -4.52 -0.32
N LYS A 123 -13.07 -5.20 -1.44
CA LYS A 123 -13.33 -4.59 -2.73
C LYS A 123 -14.86 -4.63 -2.91
N PRO A 124 -15.51 -3.51 -3.20
CA PRO A 124 -16.92 -3.52 -3.55
C PRO A 124 -17.15 -4.28 -4.86
N ASP A 125 -18.33 -4.85 -5.02
CA ASP A 125 -18.70 -5.57 -6.23
C ASP A 125 -18.72 -4.64 -7.46
N ASP A 126 -19.16 -3.39 -7.26
CA ASP A 126 -19.16 -2.36 -8.28
C ASP A 126 -18.04 -1.34 -8.05
N PRO A 127 -17.16 -1.10 -9.05
CA PRO A 127 -16.16 -0.05 -8.98
C PRO A 127 -16.82 1.33 -8.84
N PRO A 128 -16.27 2.24 -8.03
CA PRO A 128 -16.86 3.57 -7.81
C PRO A 128 -16.74 4.51 -9.02
N TYR A 129 -15.95 4.14 -10.02
CA TYR A 129 -15.66 4.96 -11.20
C TYR A 129 -15.79 4.15 -12.47
N ASP A 130 -16.41 4.74 -13.50
CA ASP A 130 -16.24 4.29 -14.89
C ASP A 130 -14.89 4.81 -15.40
N SER A 131 -13.92 3.93 -15.56
CA SER A 131 -12.53 4.29 -15.78
C SER A 131 -11.93 3.67 -17.04
N LEU A 132 -11.21 4.48 -17.84
CA LEU A 132 -10.37 4.02 -18.93
C LEU A 132 -8.93 3.86 -18.45
N VAL A 133 -8.42 2.63 -18.49
CA VAL A 133 -7.04 2.32 -18.09
C VAL A 133 -6.14 2.21 -19.32
N ILE A 134 -5.10 3.05 -19.39
CA ILE A 134 -4.12 3.06 -20.47
C ILE A 134 -2.77 2.59 -19.93
N GLY A 135 -2.33 1.42 -20.35
CA GLY A 135 -1.01 0.87 -20.01
C GLY A 135 0.06 1.34 -20.98
N LEU A 136 1.16 1.88 -20.45
CA LEU A 136 2.33 2.24 -21.25
C LEU A 136 3.37 1.12 -21.16
N THR A 137 3.87 0.70 -22.30
CA THR A 137 4.94 -0.31 -22.39
C THR A 137 6.12 0.21 -23.20
N VAL A 138 7.30 -0.24 -22.87
CA VAL A 138 8.54 0.06 -23.58
C VAL A 138 9.47 -1.14 -23.52
N ASP A 139 10.31 -1.32 -24.53
CA ASP A 139 11.34 -2.37 -24.51
C ASP A 139 12.21 -2.28 -23.23
N ARG A 140 12.48 -3.44 -22.61
CA ARG A 140 13.20 -3.53 -21.34
C ARG A 140 14.60 -2.90 -21.41
N LYS A 141 15.29 -3.03 -22.55
CA LYS A 141 16.63 -2.44 -22.73
C LYS A 141 16.57 -0.92 -22.77
N ILE A 142 15.52 -0.37 -23.39
CA ILE A 142 15.27 1.08 -23.44
C ILE A 142 14.93 1.60 -22.05
N LEU A 143 14.05 0.89 -21.32
CA LEU A 143 13.69 1.22 -19.95
C LEU A 143 14.93 1.25 -19.04
N HIS A 144 15.78 0.22 -19.11
CA HIS A 144 17.00 0.13 -18.33
C HIS A 144 17.94 1.33 -18.59
N LYS A 145 18.15 1.69 -19.86
CA LYS A 145 18.95 2.88 -20.22
C LYS A 145 18.37 4.19 -19.64
N ARG A 146 17.04 4.34 -19.67
CA ARG A 146 16.36 5.50 -19.09
C ARG A 146 16.53 5.58 -17.58
N VAL A 147 16.42 4.46 -16.89
CA VAL A 147 16.61 4.36 -15.43
C VAL A 147 18.03 4.75 -15.05
N ILE A 148 19.05 4.20 -15.72
CA ILE A 148 20.47 4.54 -15.45
C ILE A 148 20.67 6.05 -15.65
N LYS A 149 20.25 6.59 -16.79
CA LYS A 149 20.40 8.03 -17.08
C LYS A 149 19.71 8.91 -16.04
N ARG A 150 18.56 8.50 -15.53
CA ARG A 150 17.85 9.20 -14.46
C ARG A 150 18.63 9.18 -13.15
N ILE A 151 19.19 8.02 -12.77
CA ILE A 151 20.01 7.89 -11.56
C ILE A 151 21.27 8.78 -11.65
N GLU A 152 21.95 8.76 -12.78
CA GLU A 152 23.12 9.63 -13.02
C GLU A 152 22.75 11.11 -12.91
N TYR A 153 21.64 11.51 -13.53
CA TYR A 153 21.12 12.88 -13.40
C TYR A 153 20.82 13.27 -11.95
N MET A 154 20.17 12.38 -11.19
CA MET A 154 19.86 12.63 -9.78
C MET A 154 21.13 12.78 -8.93
N LYS A 155 22.16 11.95 -9.17
CA LYS A 155 23.46 12.06 -8.48
C LYS A 155 24.16 13.41 -8.74
N HIS A 156 24.00 13.98 -9.93
CA HIS A 156 24.60 15.28 -10.27
C HIS A 156 23.83 16.48 -9.70
N LYS A 157 22.55 16.28 -9.40
CA LYS A 157 21.69 17.36 -8.88
C LYS A 157 21.65 17.42 -7.34
N GLY A 158 22.15 16.42 -6.63
CA GLY A 158 22.13 16.28 -5.17
C GLY A 158 20.97 15.40 -4.75
#